data_dbc9f547cef8b4f7160ccb600d8bf400
#
_entry.id   dbc9f547cef8b4f7160ccb600d8bf400
#
_cell.length_a   1.000
_cell.length_b   1.000
_cell.length_c   1.000
_cell.angle_alpha   90.00
_cell.angle_beta   90.00
_cell.angle_gamma   90.00
#
_symmetry.space_group_name_H-M   'P 1'
#
loop_
_entity.id
_entity.type
_entity.pdbx_description
1 polymer ?
#
loop_
_entity_poly.entity_id
_entity_poly.type
_entity_poly.pdbx_seq_one_letter_code
_entity_poly.pdbx_strand_id
1 'polypeptide(L)'
;MLFRRKTLWPLLGLLAASPSLAQPIPVIPGPAKSLPGPPALETRPDHVRRYTDCMRLARMEPLRALPAAEKWIVEGGGLGARHCVALAMFQSGKPAQAAAQFEAIARDMGQDRPGLRAELWAQAGQAWMEAGAAEKAATAQSRALELKTDDPDLWIDRGLSYAAMQSWPRAISDFDNAIRLRQDDVDALVLRAAAWRNARDPGRALVDLNRALSIAPDHSEALLERGFANLARGSRDAANADFNRVLKLVPAGSPAARRAEAGLANAGAPAPAPAPPLPAAGGKR
;
A
#
# COMPACT_ATOMS: atom_id res chain seq x y z
N MET A 1 50.95 5.95 -44.94
CA MET A 1 50.22 7.13 -45.45
C MET A 1 48.84 7.10 -44.83
N LEU A 2 48.66 7.78 -43.71
CA LEU A 2 48.03 9.09 -43.53
C LEU A 2 46.59 9.15 -44.10
N PHE A 3 45.57 9.13 -43.24
CA PHE A 3 44.78 10.32 -43.00
C PHE A 3 43.91 10.19 -41.74
N ARG A 4 44.22 11.01 -40.72
CA ARG A 4 43.36 11.34 -39.59
C ARG A 4 42.17 12.15 -40.10
N ARG A 5 40.93 11.76 -39.70
CA ARG A 5 39.82 12.72 -39.66
C ARG A 5 39.29 12.79 -38.22
N LYS A 6 39.53 13.95 -37.60
CA LYS A 6 38.85 14.44 -36.42
C LYS A 6 37.41 14.80 -36.82
N THR A 7 36.42 14.19 -36.23
CA THR A 7 35.07 14.72 -36.25
C THR A 7 34.73 15.24 -34.86
N LEU A 8 34.56 16.54 -34.77
CA LEU A 8 34.00 17.28 -33.68
C LEU A 8 32.55 16.79 -33.47
N TRP A 9 32.26 16.36 -32.26
CA TRP A 9 30.89 16.11 -31.80
C TRP A 9 30.39 17.40 -31.15
N PRO A 10 29.22 17.94 -31.53
CA PRO A 10 28.62 19.06 -30.84
C PRO A 10 28.07 18.61 -29.50
N LEU A 11 28.42 19.37 -28.46
CA LEU A 11 27.83 19.33 -27.14
C LEU A 11 26.32 19.68 -27.24
N LEU A 12 25.47 18.69 -27.37
CA LEU A 12 24.04 18.81 -27.05
C LEU A 12 23.90 18.60 -25.55
N GLY A 13 23.70 19.69 -24.83
CA GLY A 13 23.33 19.67 -23.41
C GLY A 13 22.01 18.90 -23.21
N LEU A 14 22.10 17.68 -22.74
CA LEU A 14 21.00 17.01 -22.12
C LEU A 14 20.70 17.73 -20.80
N LEU A 15 19.69 18.57 -20.82
CA LEU A 15 18.96 18.96 -19.61
C LEU A 15 18.41 17.67 -18.95
N ALA A 16 19.19 17.13 -18.02
CA ALA A 16 18.73 16.09 -17.14
C ALA A 16 17.59 16.68 -16.31
N ALA A 17 16.36 16.36 -16.69
CA ALA A 17 15.22 16.56 -15.83
C ALA A 17 15.51 15.80 -14.52
N SER A 18 15.71 16.53 -13.44
CA SER A 18 15.88 15.95 -12.12
C SER A 18 14.69 15.03 -11.84
N PRO A 19 14.91 13.74 -11.50
CA PRO A 19 13.81 12.88 -11.15
C PRO A 19 13.13 13.49 -9.93
N SER A 20 11.85 13.77 -10.07
CA SER A 20 10.97 14.16 -8.97
C SER A 20 11.15 13.11 -7.86
N LEU A 21 11.63 13.57 -6.69
CA LEU A 21 11.73 12.74 -5.47
C LEU A 21 10.32 12.44 -4.92
N ALA A 22 9.47 11.82 -5.71
CA ALA A 22 8.30 11.14 -5.19
C ALA A 22 8.83 9.90 -4.47
N GLN A 23 9.04 10.02 -3.16
CA GLN A 23 9.38 8.87 -2.35
C GLN A 23 8.19 7.90 -2.36
N PRO A 24 8.42 6.59 -2.53
CA PRO A 24 7.34 5.62 -2.44
C PRO A 24 6.66 5.78 -1.08
N ILE A 25 5.34 5.61 -1.08
CA ILE A 25 4.60 5.53 0.18
C ILE A 25 5.25 4.42 0.99
N PRO A 26 5.49 4.66 2.30
CA PRO A 26 5.92 3.59 3.14
C PRO A 26 4.91 2.44 3.01
N VAL A 27 5.39 1.30 2.58
CA VAL A 27 4.68 0.07 2.87
C VAL A 27 4.89 -0.11 4.38
N ILE A 28 3.97 0.44 5.18
CA ILE A 28 3.88 0.05 6.56
C ILE A 28 3.53 -1.43 6.47
N PRO A 29 4.43 -2.38 6.85
CA PRO A 29 4.01 -3.74 7.03
C PRO A 29 3.01 -3.67 8.19
N GLY A 30 1.73 -3.51 7.84
CA GLY A 30 0.67 -3.74 8.80
C GLY A 30 0.95 -5.10 9.44
N PRO A 31 0.61 -5.32 10.72
CA PRO A 31 0.67 -6.65 11.29
C PRO A 31 0.06 -7.56 10.25
N ALA A 32 0.82 -8.61 9.85
CA ALA A 32 0.37 -9.52 8.81
C ALA A 32 -1.09 -9.85 9.14
N LYS A 33 -2.02 -9.17 8.42
CA LYS A 33 -3.45 -9.33 8.70
C LYS A 33 -3.65 -10.82 8.52
N SER A 34 -3.79 -11.53 9.65
CA SER A 34 -4.27 -12.89 9.58
C SER A 34 -5.53 -12.76 8.74
N LEU A 35 -5.52 -13.36 7.55
CA LEU A 35 -6.73 -13.42 6.74
C LEU A 35 -7.85 -13.77 7.70
N PRO A 36 -8.98 -13.03 7.70
CA PRO A 36 -10.08 -13.28 8.61
C PRO A 36 -10.34 -14.77 8.66
N GLY A 37 -10.68 -15.28 9.83
CA GLY A 37 -10.98 -16.71 10.01
C GLY A 37 -11.90 -17.16 8.88
N PRO A 38 -11.88 -18.44 8.49
CA PRO A 38 -12.58 -18.87 7.30
C PRO A 38 -14.03 -18.38 7.39
N PRO A 39 -14.49 -17.57 6.42
CA PRO A 39 -15.88 -17.19 6.37
C PRO A 39 -16.69 -18.49 6.30
N ALA A 40 -17.88 -18.52 6.90
CA ALA A 40 -18.75 -19.70 6.90
C ALA A 40 -19.34 -19.94 5.48
N LEU A 41 -18.44 -20.12 4.50
CA LEU A 41 -18.79 -20.43 3.11
C LEU A 41 -19.41 -21.81 2.98
N GLU A 42 -19.23 -22.63 4.00
CA GLU A 42 -19.74 -24.00 4.03
C GLU A 42 -20.53 -24.24 5.32
N THR A 43 -21.72 -24.73 5.20
CA THR A 43 -22.63 -24.99 6.32
C THR A 43 -22.89 -26.50 6.55
N ARG A 44 -22.55 -27.38 5.59
CA ARG A 44 -22.68 -28.83 5.74
C ARG A 44 -21.58 -29.33 6.68
N PRO A 45 -21.92 -30.09 7.76
CA PRO A 45 -20.96 -30.43 8.82
C PRO A 45 -19.68 -31.16 8.33
N ASP A 46 -19.81 -32.08 7.39
CA ASP A 46 -18.68 -32.78 6.76
C ASP A 46 -17.82 -31.87 5.91
N HIS A 47 -18.42 -30.92 5.21
CA HIS A 47 -17.73 -29.94 4.42
C HIS A 47 -17.08 -28.83 5.25
N VAL A 48 -17.65 -28.46 6.41
CA VAL A 48 -17.05 -27.48 7.33
C VAL A 48 -15.67 -27.94 7.79
N ARG A 49 -15.56 -29.22 8.21
CA ARG A 49 -14.30 -29.81 8.63
C ARG A 49 -13.29 -29.79 7.47
N ARG A 50 -13.72 -30.28 6.31
CA ARG A 50 -12.88 -30.35 5.12
C ARG A 50 -12.41 -28.96 4.67
N TYR A 51 -13.30 -27.95 4.75
CA TYR A 51 -12.98 -26.55 4.48
C TYR A 51 -11.90 -26.01 5.43
N THR A 52 -12.07 -26.23 6.73
CA THR A 52 -11.11 -25.79 7.75
C THR A 52 -9.74 -26.41 7.52
N ASP A 53 -9.68 -27.71 7.25
CA ASP A 53 -8.43 -28.43 6.97
C ASP A 53 -7.78 -27.94 5.69
N CYS A 54 -8.58 -27.71 4.64
CA CYS A 54 -8.08 -27.18 3.36
C CYS A 54 -7.51 -25.77 3.53
N MET A 55 -8.19 -24.88 4.24
CA MET A 55 -7.72 -23.52 4.49
C MET A 55 -6.44 -23.50 5.33
N ARG A 56 -6.29 -24.40 6.28
CA ARG A 56 -5.06 -24.59 7.05
C ARG A 56 -3.93 -25.07 6.15
N LEU A 57 -4.20 -26.09 5.33
CA LEU A 57 -3.21 -26.64 4.39
C LEU A 57 -2.79 -25.59 3.36
N ALA A 58 -3.73 -24.80 2.84
CA ALA A 58 -3.43 -23.73 1.86
C ALA A 58 -2.47 -22.67 2.41
N ARG A 59 -2.52 -22.40 3.72
CA ARG A 59 -1.58 -21.48 4.38
C ARG A 59 -0.20 -22.09 4.63
N MET A 60 -0.15 -23.36 5.01
CA MET A 60 1.09 -24.02 5.44
C MET A 60 1.83 -24.68 4.27
N GLU A 61 1.12 -25.31 3.36
CA GLU A 61 1.62 -26.11 2.27
C GLU A 61 0.78 -25.90 0.98
N PRO A 62 0.81 -24.68 0.41
CA PRO A 62 -0.10 -24.27 -0.67
C PRO A 62 -0.01 -25.18 -1.91
N LEU A 63 1.18 -25.67 -2.24
CA LEU A 63 1.38 -26.57 -3.38
C LEU A 63 0.72 -27.97 -3.18
N ARG A 64 0.53 -28.40 -1.93
CA ARG A 64 -0.21 -29.62 -1.60
C ARG A 64 -1.72 -29.36 -1.51
N ALA A 65 -2.10 -28.17 -1.06
CA ALA A 65 -3.50 -27.78 -0.94
C ALA A 65 -4.18 -27.68 -2.30
N LEU A 66 -3.49 -27.17 -3.32
CA LEU A 66 -4.08 -26.89 -4.63
C LEU A 66 -4.72 -28.13 -5.26
N PRO A 67 -4.02 -29.26 -5.49
CA PRO A 67 -4.62 -30.45 -6.10
C PRO A 67 -5.71 -31.08 -5.19
N ALA A 68 -5.58 -30.99 -3.87
CA ALA A 68 -6.59 -31.47 -2.95
C ALA A 68 -7.90 -30.66 -3.02
N ALA A 69 -7.78 -29.33 -3.16
CA ALA A 69 -8.91 -28.43 -3.31
C ALA A 69 -9.58 -28.58 -4.69
N GLU A 70 -8.80 -28.74 -5.76
CA GLU A 70 -9.32 -29.01 -7.11
C GLU A 70 -10.10 -30.33 -7.15
N LYS A 71 -9.57 -31.39 -6.56
CA LYS A 71 -10.32 -32.65 -6.39
C LYS A 71 -11.63 -32.43 -5.63
N TRP A 72 -11.59 -31.62 -4.58
CA TRP A 72 -12.80 -31.33 -3.80
C TRP A 72 -13.84 -30.53 -4.59
N ILE A 73 -13.43 -29.66 -5.54
CA ILE A 73 -14.38 -29.02 -6.48
C ILE A 73 -15.14 -30.07 -7.27
N VAL A 74 -14.44 -31.06 -7.84
CA VAL A 74 -15.07 -32.15 -8.63
C VAL A 74 -16.03 -32.98 -7.76
N GLU A 75 -15.74 -33.15 -6.48
CA GLU A 75 -16.56 -33.85 -5.50
C GLU A 75 -17.72 -33.00 -4.93
N GLY A 76 -17.99 -31.84 -5.52
CA GLY A 76 -19.11 -30.98 -5.10
C GLY A 76 -18.81 -30.05 -3.92
N GLY A 77 -17.53 -29.70 -3.70
CA GLY A 77 -17.09 -28.80 -2.62
C GLY A 77 -17.55 -27.35 -2.74
N GLY A 78 -18.17 -26.97 -3.86
CA GLY A 78 -18.82 -25.69 -4.05
C GLY A 78 -17.90 -24.47 -3.82
N LEU A 79 -18.43 -23.40 -3.21
CA LEU A 79 -17.70 -22.17 -2.95
C LEU A 79 -16.55 -22.37 -1.96
N GLY A 80 -16.70 -23.28 -0.99
CA GLY A 80 -15.64 -23.58 0.00
C GLY A 80 -14.39 -24.16 -0.64
N ALA A 81 -14.53 -25.11 -1.57
CA ALA A 81 -13.41 -25.69 -2.30
C ALA A 81 -12.74 -24.64 -3.21
N ARG A 82 -13.53 -23.81 -3.91
CA ARG A 82 -13.02 -22.72 -4.76
C ARG A 82 -12.24 -21.69 -3.95
N HIS A 83 -12.72 -21.35 -2.74
CA HIS A 83 -12.02 -20.43 -1.84
C HIS A 83 -10.66 -20.99 -1.39
N CYS A 84 -10.61 -22.29 -1.07
CA CYS A 84 -9.36 -22.97 -0.75
C CYS A 84 -8.36 -22.92 -1.93
N VAL A 85 -8.82 -23.15 -3.17
CA VAL A 85 -8.01 -23.00 -4.39
C VAL A 85 -7.47 -21.57 -4.50
N ALA A 86 -8.32 -20.56 -4.33
CA ALA A 86 -7.91 -19.16 -4.42
C ALA A 86 -6.83 -18.82 -3.39
N LEU A 87 -7.01 -19.25 -2.13
CA LEU A 87 -6.02 -19.05 -1.08
C LEU A 87 -4.71 -19.77 -1.39
N ALA A 88 -4.76 -21.03 -1.85
CA ALA A 88 -3.57 -21.79 -2.21
C ALA A 88 -2.82 -21.14 -3.40
N MET A 89 -3.53 -20.60 -4.38
CA MET A 89 -2.95 -19.81 -5.47
C MET A 89 -2.25 -18.55 -4.94
N PHE A 90 -2.89 -17.81 -4.04
CA PHE A 90 -2.30 -16.63 -3.43
C PHE A 90 -1.00 -16.95 -2.71
N GLN A 91 -1.04 -17.95 -1.83
CA GLN A 91 0.13 -18.36 -1.04
C GLN A 91 1.25 -18.99 -1.87
N SER A 92 0.95 -19.50 -3.08
CA SER A 92 1.95 -20.01 -4.02
C SER A 92 2.49 -18.97 -5.01
N GLY A 93 2.29 -17.67 -4.75
CA GLY A 93 2.82 -16.59 -5.57
C GLY A 93 2.08 -16.38 -6.91
N LYS A 94 0.79 -16.73 -6.96
CA LYS A 94 -0.09 -16.51 -8.12
C LYS A 94 -1.20 -15.49 -7.79
N PRO A 95 -0.86 -14.26 -7.35
CA PRO A 95 -1.84 -13.34 -6.78
C PRO A 95 -2.89 -12.89 -7.79
N ALA A 96 -2.55 -12.68 -9.05
CA ALA A 96 -3.53 -12.28 -10.07
C ALA A 96 -4.59 -13.37 -10.33
N GLN A 97 -4.19 -14.64 -10.31
CA GLN A 97 -5.11 -15.76 -10.48
C GLN A 97 -6.00 -15.92 -9.23
N ALA A 98 -5.42 -15.79 -8.06
CA ALA A 98 -6.17 -15.79 -6.79
C ALA A 98 -7.22 -14.68 -6.75
N ALA A 99 -6.85 -13.46 -7.12
CA ALA A 99 -7.76 -12.33 -7.17
C ALA A 99 -8.98 -12.59 -8.06
N ALA A 100 -8.75 -13.10 -9.27
CA ALA A 100 -9.83 -13.46 -10.20
C ALA A 100 -10.75 -14.54 -9.62
N GLN A 101 -10.21 -15.51 -8.87
CA GLN A 101 -11.01 -16.53 -8.19
C GLN A 101 -11.82 -15.95 -7.04
N PHE A 102 -11.25 -15.10 -6.18
CA PHE A 102 -11.99 -14.43 -5.10
C PHE A 102 -13.15 -13.59 -5.65
N GLU A 103 -12.93 -12.82 -6.71
CA GLU A 103 -13.99 -12.08 -7.39
C GLU A 103 -15.08 -12.99 -7.94
N ALA A 104 -14.72 -14.10 -8.58
CA ALA A 104 -15.68 -15.04 -9.13
C ALA A 104 -16.55 -15.65 -8.00
N ILE A 105 -15.94 -16.02 -6.87
CA ILE A 105 -16.66 -16.52 -5.69
C ILE A 105 -17.61 -15.44 -5.15
N ALA A 106 -17.15 -14.18 -5.03
CA ALA A 106 -17.96 -13.07 -4.54
C ALA A 106 -19.17 -12.77 -5.43
N ARG A 107 -19.02 -12.94 -6.75
CA ARG A 107 -20.11 -12.77 -7.73
C ARG A 107 -21.12 -13.92 -7.66
N ASP A 108 -20.64 -15.15 -7.52
CA ASP A 108 -21.48 -16.35 -7.49
C ASP A 108 -22.19 -16.54 -6.15
N MET A 109 -21.72 -15.86 -5.09
CA MET A 109 -22.36 -15.89 -3.78
C MET A 109 -23.69 -15.13 -3.79
N GLY A 110 -24.73 -15.70 -3.18
CA GLY A 110 -26.03 -15.05 -3.00
C GLY A 110 -25.96 -13.72 -2.23
N GLN A 111 -26.99 -12.91 -2.38
CA GLN A 111 -27.06 -11.58 -1.76
C GLN A 111 -27.38 -11.62 -0.26
N ASP A 112 -27.76 -12.79 0.25
CA ASP A 112 -28.15 -13.05 1.64
C ASP A 112 -26.97 -12.97 2.64
N ARG A 113 -25.72 -12.92 2.15
CA ARG A 113 -24.50 -12.87 2.96
C ARG A 113 -23.58 -11.70 2.58
N PRO A 114 -24.03 -10.44 2.76
CA PRO A 114 -23.26 -9.28 2.31
C PRO A 114 -21.90 -9.16 2.98
N GLY A 115 -21.78 -9.52 4.28
CA GLY A 115 -20.50 -9.48 5.00
C GLY A 115 -19.45 -10.42 4.40
N LEU A 116 -19.82 -11.67 4.08
CA LEU A 116 -18.90 -12.62 3.44
C LEU A 116 -18.52 -12.21 2.02
N ARG A 117 -19.46 -11.61 1.28
CA ARG A 117 -19.16 -11.05 -0.04
C ARG A 117 -18.17 -9.89 0.05
N ALA A 118 -18.33 -9.02 1.06
CA ALA A 118 -17.39 -7.93 1.31
C ALA A 118 -15.98 -8.47 1.59
N GLU A 119 -15.85 -9.50 2.41
CA GLU A 119 -14.58 -10.13 2.71
C GLU A 119 -13.90 -10.75 1.47
N LEU A 120 -14.67 -11.41 0.60
CA LEU A 120 -14.13 -11.95 -0.65
C LEU A 120 -13.67 -10.86 -1.61
N TRP A 121 -14.41 -9.75 -1.71
CA TRP A 121 -13.99 -8.58 -2.48
C TRP A 121 -12.75 -7.93 -1.90
N ALA A 122 -12.62 -7.86 -0.57
CA ALA A 122 -11.42 -7.38 0.11
C ALA A 122 -10.20 -8.26 -0.19
N GLN A 123 -10.37 -9.59 -0.11
CA GLN A 123 -9.31 -10.56 -0.47
C GLN A 123 -8.89 -10.43 -1.95
N ALA A 124 -9.85 -10.23 -2.85
CA ALA A 124 -9.56 -9.95 -4.25
C ALA A 124 -8.73 -8.67 -4.41
N GLY A 125 -9.12 -7.60 -3.71
CA GLY A 125 -8.39 -6.33 -3.70
C GLY A 125 -6.95 -6.48 -3.21
N GLN A 126 -6.75 -7.19 -2.10
CA GLN A 126 -5.43 -7.48 -1.57
C GLN A 126 -4.58 -8.29 -2.56
N ALA A 127 -5.16 -9.30 -3.20
CA ALA A 127 -4.47 -10.12 -4.18
C ALA A 127 -4.12 -9.33 -5.46
N TRP A 128 -4.99 -8.39 -5.89
CA TRP A 128 -4.66 -7.47 -6.98
C TRP A 128 -3.54 -6.49 -6.64
N MET A 129 -3.48 -6.00 -5.38
CA MET A 129 -2.36 -5.17 -4.92
C MET A 129 -1.04 -5.93 -4.98
N GLU A 130 -1.02 -7.16 -4.49
CA GLU A 130 0.16 -8.04 -4.56
C GLU A 130 0.57 -8.36 -6.00
N ALA A 131 -0.40 -8.40 -6.92
CA ALA A 131 -0.16 -8.54 -8.36
C ALA A 131 0.30 -7.24 -9.06
N GLY A 132 0.44 -6.12 -8.33
CA GLY A 132 0.78 -4.82 -8.88
C GLY A 132 -0.36 -4.15 -9.69
N ALA A 133 -1.59 -4.65 -9.59
CA ALA A 133 -2.74 -4.18 -10.34
C ALA A 133 -3.64 -3.25 -9.50
N ALA A 134 -3.11 -2.10 -9.07
CA ALA A 134 -3.74 -1.18 -8.13
C ALA A 134 -5.14 -0.71 -8.57
N GLU A 135 -5.39 -0.51 -9.86
CA GLU A 135 -6.71 -0.11 -10.37
C GLU A 135 -7.77 -1.22 -10.16
N LYS A 136 -7.40 -2.48 -10.44
CA LYS A 136 -8.26 -3.63 -10.18
C LYS A 136 -8.49 -3.80 -8.68
N ALA A 137 -7.46 -3.58 -7.87
CA ALA A 137 -7.57 -3.61 -6.42
C ALA A 137 -8.58 -2.58 -5.91
N ALA A 138 -8.46 -1.31 -6.33
CA ALA A 138 -9.39 -0.25 -5.95
C ALA A 138 -10.83 -0.57 -6.39
N THR A 139 -11.01 -1.23 -7.54
CA THR A 139 -12.33 -1.66 -8.02
C THR A 139 -12.92 -2.73 -7.10
N ALA A 140 -12.17 -3.77 -6.76
CA ALA A 140 -12.61 -4.84 -5.87
C ALA A 140 -12.92 -4.29 -4.46
N GLN A 141 -12.04 -3.46 -3.91
CA GLN A 141 -12.22 -2.81 -2.60
C GLN A 141 -13.44 -1.88 -2.58
N SER A 142 -13.76 -1.22 -3.71
CA SER A 142 -14.99 -0.44 -3.82
C SER A 142 -16.23 -1.32 -3.72
N ARG A 143 -16.21 -2.52 -4.31
CA ARG A 143 -17.28 -3.51 -4.15
C ARG A 143 -17.41 -4.02 -2.70
N ALA A 144 -16.29 -4.16 -2.00
CA ALA A 144 -16.32 -4.49 -0.57
C ALA A 144 -16.97 -3.36 0.24
N LEU A 145 -16.61 -2.11 -0.03
CA LEU A 145 -17.15 -0.93 0.64
C LEU A 145 -18.63 -0.67 0.33
N GLU A 146 -19.14 -1.04 -0.85
CA GLU A 146 -20.59 -1.00 -1.15
C GLU A 146 -21.39 -1.92 -0.21
N LEU A 147 -20.77 -2.96 0.33
CA LEU A 147 -21.39 -3.95 1.20
C LEU A 147 -21.12 -3.70 2.69
N LYS A 148 -20.00 -3.05 3.03
CA LYS A 148 -19.55 -2.83 4.41
C LYS A 148 -18.79 -1.51 4.51
N THR A 149 -19.49 -0.43 4.85
CA THR A 149 -18.93 0.92 4.94
C THR A 149 -18.33 1.28 6.30
N ASP A 150 -18.61 0.47 7.32
CA ASP A 150 -18.22 0.67 8.72
C ASP A 150 -16.90 0.00 9.10
N ASP A 151 -16.21 -0.59 8.14
CA ASP A 151 -14.91 -1.24 8.34
C ASP A 151 -13.76 -0.29 7.94
N PRO A 152 -12.99 0.25 8.91
CA PRO A 152 -11.90 1.17 8.62
C PRO A 152 -10.79 0.54 7.80
N ASP A 153 -10.60 -0.78 7.89
CA ASP A 153 -9.55 -1.48 7.15
C ASP A 153 -9.83 -1.51 5.64
N LEU A 154 -11.10 -1.60 5.23
CA LEU A 154 -11.47 -1.52 3.82
C LEU A 154 -11.18 -0.13 3.22
N TRP A 155 -11.39 0.93 3.99
CA TRP A 155 -11.02 2.28 3.58
C TRP A 155 -9.51 2.44 3.46
N ILE A 156 -8.73 1.90 4.41
CA ILE A 156 -7.26 1.90 4.36
C ILE A 156 -6.77 1.16 3.12
N ASP A 157 -7.28 -0.04 2.86
CA ASP A 157 -6.86 -0.86 1.73
C ASP A 157 -7.11 -0.15 0.39
N ARG A 158 -8.28 0.49 0.20
CA ARG A 158 -8.55 1.26 -1.02
C ARG A 158 -7.73 2.54 -1.10
N GLY A 159 -7.52 3.22 0.01
CA GLY A 159 -6.62 4.36 0.11
C GLY A 159 -5.20 4.03 -0.33
N LEU A 160 -4.68 2.86 0.07
CA LEU A 160 -3.38 2.35 -0.38
C LEU A 160 -3.36 2.07 -1.89
N SER A 161 -4.44 1.52 -2.45
CA SER A 161 -4.56 1.31 -3.89
C SER A 161 -4.54 2.64 -4.66
N TYR A 162 -5.28 3.66 -4.20
CA TYR A 162 -5.22 5.00 -4.78
C TYR A 162 -3.86 5.65 -4.62
N ALA A 163 -3.21 5.43 -3.50
CA ALA A 163 -1.87 5.93 -3.25
C ALA A 163 -0.83 5.29 -4.18
N ALA A 164 -0.93 3.98 -4.47
CA ALA A 164 -0.09 3.30 -5.46
C ALA A 164 -0.28 3.86 -6.88
N MET A 165 -1.48 4.35 -7.19
CA MET A 165 -1.78 5.08 -8.44
C MET A 165 -1.42 6.57 -8.38
N GLN A 166 -0.80 7.05 -7.29
CA GLN A 166 -0.51 8.48 -7.03
C GLN A 166 -1.77 9.37 -7.03
N SER A 167 -2.94 8.80 -6.86
CA SER A 167 -4.21 9.52 -6.75
C SER A 167 -4.39 10.05 -5.32
N TRP A 168 -3.52 10.99 -4.92
CA TRP A 168 -3.41 11.48 -3.54
C TRP A 168 -4.73 12.00 -2.97
N PRO A 169 -5.55 12.78 -3.71
CA PRO A 169 -6.82 13.25 -3.16
C PRO A 169 -7.78 12.12 -2.80
N ARG A 170 -7.83 11.04 -3.59
CA ARG A 170 -8.68 9.88 -3.30
C ARG A 170 -8.13 9.08 -2.11
N ALA A 171 -6.81 8.87 -2.06
CA ALA A 171 -6.15 8.20 -0.94
C ALA A 171 -6.43 8.94 0.38
N ILE A 172 -6.27 10.26 0.41
CA ILE A 172 -6.54 11.10 1.57
C ILE A 172 -8.00 10.96 2.01
N SER A 173 -8.96 11.02 1.08
CA SER A 173 -10.38 10.86 1.39
C SER A 173 -10.70 9.51 2.02
N ASP A 174 -10.06 8.43 1.55
CA ASP A 174 -10.26 7.10 2.11
C ASP A 174 -9.62 6.98 3.51
N PHE A 175 -8.42 7.50 3.71
CA PHE A 175 -7.79 7.56 5.04
C PHE A 175 -8.59 8.45 6.01
N ASP A 176 -9.23 9.53 5.55
CA ASP A 176 -10.15 10.33 6.35
C ASP A 176 -11.32 9.49 6.88
N ASN A 177 -11.93 8.67 6.02
CA ASN A 177 -13.01 7.76 6.41
C ASN A 177 -12.52 6.72 7.44
N ALA A 178 -11.34 6.14 7.24
CA ALA A 178 -10.75 5.19 8.19
C ALA A 178 -10.52 5.84 9.55
N ILE A 179 -9.92 7.04 9.59
CA ILE A 179 -9.66 7.78 10.84
C ILE A 179 -10.97 8.21 11.53
N ARG A 180 -12.02 8.56 10.77
CA ARG A 180 -13.32 8.87 11.34
C ARG A 180 -13.94 7.65 12.04
N LEU A 181 -13.71 6.45 11.53
CA LEU A 181 -14.19 5.20 12.13
C LEU A 181 -13.31 4.72 13.30
N ARG A 182 -12.00 4.96 13.23
CA ARG A 182 -11.01 4.59 14.25
C ARG A 182 -10.07 5.76 14.50
N GLN A 183 -10.46 6.65 15.41
CA GLN A 183 -9.82 7.96 15.59
C GLN A 183 -8.35 7.91 16.02
N ASP A 184 -7.95 6.91 16.78
CA ASP A 184 -6.59 6.76 17.32
C ASP A 184 -5.76 5.71 16.56
N ASP A 185 -6.13 5.43 15.32
CA ASP A 185 -5.37 4.56 14.44
C ASP A 185 -4.09 5.28 13.95
N VAL A 186 -2.99 4.97 14.62
CA VAL A 186 -1.68 5.57 14.35
C VAL A 186 -1.25 5.31 12.90
N ASP A 187 -1.49 4.10 12.39
CA ASP A 187 -1.09 3.73 11.03
C ASP A 187 -1.89 4.51 10.00
N ALA A 188 -3.21 4.67 10.20
CA ALA A 188 -4.05 5.47 9.32
C ALA A 188 -3.63 6.96 9.29
N LEU A 189 -3.27 7.52 10.46
CA LEU A 189 -2.73 8.88 10.55
C LEU A 189 -1.42 9.03 9.77
N VAL A 190 -0.50 8.07 9.89
CA VAL A 190 0.78 8.08 9.17
C VAL A 190 0.57 7.92 7.66
N LEU A 191 -0.35 7.05 7.23
CA LEU A 191 -0.70 6.87 5.80
C LEU A 191 -1.27 8.15 5.21
N ARG A 192 -2.20 8.82 5.92
CA ARG A 192 -2.76 10.09 5.47
C ARG A 192 -1.70 11.18 5.39
N ALA A 193 -0.81 11.25 6.38
CA ALA A 193 0.30 12.18 6.38
C ALA A 193 1.26 11.96 5.21
N ALA A 194 1.61 10.70 4.92
CA ALA A 194 2.41 10.36 3.74
C ALA A 194 1.72 10.81 2.43
N ALA A 195 0.41 10.61 2.34
CA ALA A 195 -0.38 11.07 1.20
C ALA A 195 -0.39 12.60 1.09
N TRP A 196 -0.56 13.34 2.20
CA TRP A 196 -0.46 14.80 2.23
C TRP A 196 0.92 15.29 1.79
N ARG A 197 1.99 14.69 2.29
CA ARG A 197 3.37 15.05 1.89
C ARG A 197 3.58 14.84 0.39
N ASN A 198 3.11 13.72 -0.15
CA ASN A 198 3.20 13.45 -1.59
C ASN A 198 2.30 14.38 -2.43
N ALA A 199 1.17 14.82 -1.87
CA ALA A 199 0.31 15.87 -2.44
C ALA A 199 0.91 17.29 -2.31
N ARG A 200 2.16 17.43 -1.84
CA ARG A 200 2.87 18.70 -1.64
C ARG A 200 2.29 19.58 -0.52
N ASP A 201 1.61 19.00 0.44
CA ASP A 201 1.14 19.67 1.66
C ASP A 201 1.78 19.09 2.93
N PRO A 202 3.08 19.38 3.17
CA PRO A 202 3.76 18.92 4.38
C PRO A 202 3.22 19.54 5.66
N GLY A 203 2.47 20.64 5.57
CA GLY A 203 1.84 21.28 6.72
C GLY A 203 0.75 20.37 7.32
N ARG A 204 -0.17 19.86 6.51
CA ARG A 204 -1.20 18.92 6.95
C ARG A 204 -0.59 17.59 7.37
N ALA A 205 0.46 17.12 6.69
CA ALA A 205 1.19 15.92 7.10
C ALA A 205 1.70 16.03 8.54
N LEU A 206 2.29 17.16 8.92
CA LEU A 206 2.81 17.37 10.28
C LEU A 206 1.71 17.36 11.35
N VAL A 207 0.50 17.80 11.05
CA VAL A 207 -0.63 17.73 12.01
C VAL A 207 -0.91 16.28 12.37
N ASP A 208 -1.05 15.41 11.36
CA ASP A 208 -1.32 13.99 11.58
C ASP A 208 -0.17 13.28 12.28
N LEU A 209 1.07 13.57 11.87
CA LEU A 209 2.26 12.93 12.45
C LEU A 209 2.50 13.34 13.90
N ASN A 210 2.22 14.58 14.26
CA ASN A 210 2.29 15.01 15.65
C ASN A 210 1.21 14.31 16.50
N ARG A 211 -0.01 14.12 15.96
CA ARG A 211 -1.03 13.32 16.63
C ARG A 211 -0.61 11.86 16.76
N ALA A 212 -0.13 11.24 15.69
CA ALA A 212 0.37 9.86 15.73
C ALA A 212 1.45 9.66 16.78
N LEU A 213 2.41 10.59 16.87
CA LEU A 213 3.51 10.53 17.85
C LEU A 213 3.10 10.94 19.27
N SER A 214 1.98 11.63 19.45
CA SER A 214 1.40 11.84 20.79
C SER A 214 0.77 10.55 21.35
N ILE A 215 0.27 9.67 20.46
CA ILE A 215 -0.29 8.35 20.82
C ILE A 215 0.83 7.32 20.96
N ALA A 216 1.73 7.26 20.00
CA ALA A 216 2.83 6.30 19.93
C ALA A 216 4.18 7.03 19.71
N PRO A 217 4.85 7.50 20.77
CA PRO A 217 6.05 8.35 20.67
C PRO A 217 7.25 7.70 19.97
N ASP A 218 7.33 6.38 19.97
CA ASP A 218 8.43 5.60 19.35
C ASP A 218 8.02 4.92 18.04
N HIS A 219 6.93 5.34 17.44
CA HIS A 219 6.49 4.80 16.15
C HIS A 219 7.47 5.21 15.04
N SER A 220 8.31 4.29 14.61
CA SER A 220 9.43 4.58 13.70
C SER A 220 9.00 5.16 12.37
N GLU A 221 7.88 4.69 11.80
CA GLU A 221 7.37 5.18 10.52
C GLU A 221 6.81 6.60 10.65
N ALA A 222 6.13 6.93 11.77
CA ALA A 222 5.66 8.28 12.05
C ALA A 222 6.84 9.27 12.18
N LEU A 223 7.92 8.85 12.86
CA LEU A 223 9.14 9.65 12.95
C LEU A 223 9.79 9.85 11.58
N LEU A 224 9.89 8.80 10.76
CA LEU A 224 10.41 8.90 9.40
C LEU A 224 9.63 9.90 8.55
N GLU A 225 8.31 9.75 8.50
CA GLU A 225 7.45 10.62 7.71
C GLU A 225 7.48 12.06 8.23
N ARG A 226 7.58 12.27 9.57
CA ARG A 226 7.73 13.61 10.15
C ARG A 226 9.07 14.23 9.78
N GLY A 227 10.14 13.46 9.80
CA GLY A 227 11.45 13.89 9.32
C GLY A 227 11.40 14.35 7.86
N PHE A 228 10.77 13.57 6.96
CA PHE A 228 10.62 13.97 5.57
C PHE A 228 9.68 15.18 5.36
N ALA A 229 8.61 15.30 6.16
CA ALA A 229 7.74 16.46 6.11
C ALA A 229 8.45 17.73 6.60
N ASN A 230 9.29 17.62 7.64
CA ASN A 230 10.15 18.70 8.14
C ASN A 230 11.19 19.12 7.10
N LEU A 231 11.83 18.16 6.40
CA LEU A 231 12.74 18.48 5.28
C LEU A 231 12.03 19.24 4.17
N ALA A 232 10.83 18.82 3.80
CA ALA A 232 10.04 19.50 2.76
C ALA A 232 9.69 20.95 3.13
N ARG A 233 9.68 21.28 4.44
CA ARG A 233 9.50 22.63 4.96
C ARG A 233 10.80 23.38 5.24
N GLY A 234 11.94 22.76 5.01
CA GLY A 234 13.25 23.34 5.31
C GLY A 234 13.68 23.28 6.79
N SER A 235 12.92 22.59 7.64
CA SER A 235 13.19 22.43 9.07
C SER A 235 14.19 21.28 9.33
N ARG A 236 15.45 21.49 8.92
CA ARG A 236 16.50 20.45 8.89
C ARG A 236 16.82 19.88 10.27
N ASP A 237 16.91 20.72 11.29
CA ASP A 237 17.26 20.27 12.64
C ASP A 237 16.20 19.35 13.22
N ALA A 238 14.91 19.69 13.04
CA ALA A 238 13.79 18.84 13.43
C ALA A 238 13.78 17.50 12.67
N ALA A 239 14.07 17.53 11.38
CA ALA A 239 14.18 16.33 10.55
C ALA A 239 15.31 15.42 11.02
N ASN A 240 16.50 15.99 11.28
CA ASN A 240 17.67 15.25 11.77
C ASN A 240 17.39 14.61 13.15
N ALA A 241 16.69 15.30 14.03
CA ALA A 241 16.30 14.76 15.33
C ALA A 241 15.41 13.52 15.17
N ASP A 242 14.41 13.58 14.27
CA ASP A 242 13.51 12.45 13.98
C ASP A 242 14.26 11.28 13.36
N PHE A 243 15.08 11.50 12.34
CA PHE A 243 15.85 10.41 11.69
C PHE A 243 16.84 9.74 12.65
N ASN A 244 17.55 10.53 13.48
CA ASN A 244 18.45 10.00 14.50
C ASN A 244 17.69 9.15 15.55
N ARG A 245 16.44 9.54 15.89
CA ARG A 245 15.61 8.73 16.79
C ARG A 245 15.23 7.41 16.14
N VAL A 246 14.86 7.40 14.85
CA VAL A 246 14.59 6.16 14.12
C VAL A 246 15.78 5.21 14.16
N LEU A 247 17.01 5.70 13.90
CA LEU A 247 18.23 4.87 13.93
C LEU A 247 18.51 4.23 15.29
N LYS A 248 17.98 4.81 16.39
CA LYS A 248 18.08 4.22 17.73
C LYS A 248 17.01 3.16 18.00
N LEU A 249 15.89 3.19 17.26
CA LEU A 249 14.73 2.33 17.50
C LEU A 249 14.73 1.07 16.63
N VAL A 250 15.38 1.10 15.46
CA VAL A 250 15.30 0.01 14.50
C VAL A 250 16.66 -0.65 14.27
N PRO A 251 16.70 -1.94 13.87
CA PRO A 251 17.97 -2.61 13.57
C PRO A 251 18.72 -1.90 12.44
N ALA A 252 20.05 -1.83 12.58
CA ALA A 252 20.93 -1.31 11.54
C ALA A 252 20.72 -2.06 10.22
N GLY A 253 20.74 -1.33 9.09
CA GLY A 253 20.53 -1.90 7.77
C GLY A 253 19.08 -2.34 7.46
N SER A 254 18.13 -2.13 8.38
CA SER A 254 16.69 -2.32 8.08
C SER A 254 16.20 -1.31 7.03
N PRO A 255 15.08 -1.57 6.34
CA PRO A 255 14.51 -0.60 5.41
C PRO A 255 14.28 0.79 6.03
N ALA A 256 13.79 0.84 7.27
CA ALA A 256 13.58 2.08 7.99
C ALA A 256 14.91 2.80 8.32
N ALA A 257 15.95 2.06 8.75
CA ALA A 257 17.28 2.64 8.97
C ALA A 257 17.85 3.26 7.69
N ARG A 258 17.82 2.52 6.57
CA ARG A 258 18.30 3.06 5.28
C ARG A 258 17.55 4.32 4.84
N ARG A 259 16.23 4.39 5.08
CA ARG A 259 15.44 5.60 4.79
C ARG A 259 15.83 6.77 5.67
N ALA A 260 16.10 6.52 6.97
CA ALA A 260 16.56 7.55 7.90
C ALA A 260 17.96 8.08 7.52
N GLU A 261 18.91 7.19 7.18
CA GLU A 261 20.24 7.55 6.69
C GLU A 261 20.18 8.40 5.42
N ALA A 262 19.33 8.02 4.47
CA ALA A 262 19.09 8.82 3.27
C ALA A 262 18.47 10.19 3.59
N GLY A 263 17.58 10.26 4.58
CA GLY A 263 17.01 11.49 5.08
C GLY A 263 18.07 12.44 5.68
N LEU A 264 18.98 11.91 6.49
CA LEU A 264 20.11 12.66 7.07
C LEU A 264 21.06 13.21 5.98
N ALA A 265 21.39 12.38 4.99
CA ALA A 265 22.22 12.81 3.87
C ALA A 265 21.55 13.96 3.08
N ASN A 266 20.26 13.89 2.83
CA ASN A 266 19.49 14.94 2.17
C ASN A 266 19.40 16.23 3.01
N ALA A 267 19.35 16.12 4.33
CA ALA A 267 19.35 17.26 5.24
C ALA A 267 20.68 18.01 5.22
N GLY A 268 21.81 17.31 5.02
CA GLY A 268 23.15 17.92 4.88
C GLY A 268 23.41 18.52 3.49
N ALA A 269 22.66 18.19 2.47
CA ALA A 269 22.83 18.73 1.12
C ALA A 269 22.44 20.23 1.06
N PRO A 270 23.15 21.06 0.25
CA PRO A 270 22.73 22.44 0.02
C PRO A 270 21.30 22.48 -0.54
N ALA A 271 20.51 23.47 -0.12
CA ALA A 271 19.16 23.63 -0.65
C ALA A 271 19.20 23.75 -2.19
N PRO A 272 18.29 23.08 -2.93
CA PRO A 272 18.20 23.29 -4.36
C PRO A 272 17.97 24.78 -4.63
N ALA A 273 18.67 25.31 -5.63
CA ALA A 273 18.49 26.70 -6.04
C ALA A 273 17.01 26.98 -6.33
N PRO A 274 16.48 28.16 -5.95
CA PRO A 274 15.11 28.51 -6.27
C PRO A 274 14.91 28.42 -7.79
N ALA A 275 13.79 27.82 -8.19
CA ALA A 275 13.45 27.72 -9.59
C ALA A 275 13.41 29.15 -10.21
N PRO A 276 13.96 29.35 -11.41
CA PRO A 276 13.91 30.66 -12.06
C PRO A 276 12.44 31.10 -12.20
N PRO A 277 12.15 32.39 -12.02
CA PRO A 277 10.78 32.89 -12.17
C PRO A 277 10.25 32.52 -13.56
N LEU A 278 9.01 32.05 -13.60
CA LEU A 278 8.33 31.78 -14.86
C LEU A 278 8.39 33.07 -15.74
N PRO A 279 8.71 32.95 -17.03
CA PRO A 279 8.69 34.11 -17.91
C PRO A 279 7.31 34.77 -17.85
N ALA A 280 7.28 36.07 -17.61
CA ALA A 280 6.03 36.83 -17.56
C ALA A 280 5.24 36.54 -18.85
N ALA A 281 3.99 36.12 -18.70
CA ALA A 281 3.10 35.89 -19.81
C ALA A 281 3.04 37.16 -20.65
N GLY A 282 3.68 37.10 -21.81
CA GLY A 282 3.74 38.25 -22.75
C GLY A 282 2.31 38.62 -23.14
N GLY A 283 1.86 39.74 -22.61
CA GLY A 283 0.60 40.36 -23.05
C GLY A 283 0.74 40.72 -24.54
N LYS A 284 -0.01 40.02 -25.37
CA LYS A 284 -0.28 40.48 -26.74
C LYS A 284 -1.26 41.64 -26.62
N ARG A 285 -0.78 42.82 -27.06
CA ARG A 285 -1.66 43.94 -27.43
C ARG A 285 -2.35 43.62 -28.75
#